data_15aa5c893744f5d6f644d860f5c80436
#
_entry.id   15aa5c893744f5d6f644d860f5c80436
#
_cell.length_a   1.000
_cell.length_b   1.000
_cell.length_c   1.000
_cell.angle_alpha   90.00
_cell.angle_beta   90.00
_cell.angle_gamma   90.00
#
_symmetry.space_group_name_H-M   'P 1'
#
loop_
_entity.id
_entity.type
_entity.pdbx_description
1 polymer ?
#
loop_
_entity_poly.entity_id
_entity_poly.type
_entity_poly.pdbx_seq_one_letter_code
_entity_poly.pdbx_strand_id
1 'polypeptide(L)'
;MKHSLRVLCLLLALMLTLCAFTACDGGNWRDDLTSASLTTTVKAALPAGDGWDTVSDDYVSPSAWGEDYADYLELVSDYVITISAESDMNVDEIGIFHVKDAKDLSKIKSFTEKYLEAKKLRMAPLLESYNQAELPKLDCAEITVCGNYLLYTILGAEDTTAAHSAFEKALKAE
;
A
#
# COMPACT_ATOMS: atom_id res chain seq x y z
N MET A 1 22.90 -35.75 -13.52
CA MET A 1 22.27 -34.52 -14.09
C MET A 1 20.85 -34.25 -13.63
N LYS A 2 19.93 -35.23 -13.44
CA LYS A 2 18.55 -34.98 -13.00
C LYS A 2 18.38 -34.52 -11.54
N HIS A 3 19.31 -34.88 -10.64
CA HIS A 3 19.26 -34.45 -9.23
C HIS A 3 19.76 -33.01 -9.01
N SER A 4 20.78 -32.57 -9.76
CA SER A 4 21.28 -31.19 -9.64
C SER A 4 20.27 -30.15 -10.16
N LEU A 5 19.50 -30.49 -11.20
CA LEU A 5 18.47 -29.60 -11.72
C LEU A 5 17.29 -29.43 -10.73
N ARG A 6 16.91 -30.50 -10.00
CA ARG A 6 15.86 -30.47 -8.97
C ARG A 6 16.28 -29.63 -7.76
N VAL A 7 17.55 -29.76 -7.34
CA VAL A 7 18.09 -28.95 -6.23
C VAL A 7 18.19 -27.48 -6.63
N LEU A 8 18.56 -27.18 -7.87
CA LEU A 8 18.59 -25.80 -8.39
C LEU A 8 17.19 -25.19 -8.46
N CYS A 9 16.19 -25.94 -8.92
CA CYS A 9 14.80 -25.46 -8.94
C CYS A 9 14.24 -25.25 -7.52
N LEU A 10 14.60 -26.09 -6.54
CA LEU A 10 14.18 -25.91 -5.15
C LEU A 10 14.87 -24.70 -4.51
N LEU A 11 16.13 -24.42 -4.83
CA LEU A 11 16.84 -23.22 -4.36
C LEU A 11 16.31 -21.94 -5.02
N LEU A 12 15.92 -21.98 -6.31
CA LEU A 12 15.26 -20.86 -6.98
C LEU A 12 13.85 -20.60 -6.40
N ALA A 13 13.08 -21.66 -6.14
CA ALA A 13 11.76 -21.54 -5.50
C ALA A 13 11.85 -20.98 -4.09
N LEU A 14 12.90 -21.32 -3.33
CA LEU A 14 13.15 -20.80 -1.98
C LEU A 14 13.60 -19.33 -2.00
N MET A 15 14.27 -18.87 -3.06
CA MET A 15 14.63 -17.45 -3.23
C MET A 15 13.46 -16.58 -3.65
N LEU A 16 12.46 -17.13 -4.36
CA LEU A 16 11.25 -16.41 -4.76
C LEU A 16 10.23 -16.23 -3.63
N THR A 17 10.39 -16.91 -2.50
CA THR A 17 9.52 -16.75 -1.31
C THR A 17 10.06 -15.77 -0.27
N LEU A 18 11.22 -15.16 -0.51
CA LEU A 18 11.71 -14.02 0.27
C LEU A 18 11.28 -12.67 -0.36
N CYS A 19 10.05 -12.57 -0.83
CA CYS A 19 9.40 -11.26 -0.94
C CYS A 19 9.20 -10.79 0.49
N ALA A 20 10.05 -9.87 0.89
CA ALA A 20 10.26 -9.36 2.21
C ALA A 20 8.92 -8.96 2.85
N PHE A 21 8.51 -9.73 3.85
CA PHE A 21 7.71 -9.17 4.93
C PHE A 21 8.63 -8.16 5.64
N THR A 22 8.67 -6.93 5.18
CA THR A 22 9.11 -5.82 6.01
C THR A 22 8.01 -5.51 7.01
N ALA A 23 7.71 -6.47 7.89
CA ALA A 23 7.21 -6.11 9.18
C ALA A 23 8.38 -5.35 9.82
N CYS A 24 8.22 -4.07 10.05
CA CYS A 24 9.13 -3.27 10.87
C CYS A 24 9.01 -3.78 12.32
N ASP A 25 9.55 -4.98 12.58
CA ASP A 25 9.46 -5.66 13.86
C ASP A 25 10.55 -5.11 14.78
N GLY A 26 10.12 -4.56 15.93
CA GLY A 26 10.99 -4.18 17.04
C GLY A 26 11.53 -2.74 17.04
N GLY A 27 11.04 -1.85 16.20
CA GLY A 27 11.35 -0.40 16.25
C GLY A 27 10.57 0.32 17.35
N ASN A 28 11.21 1.34 17.97
CA ASN A 28 10.45 2.32 18.76
C ASN A 28 9.75 3.26 17.78
N TRP A 29 8.43 3.05 17.58
CA TRP A 29 7.63 3.80 16.60
C TRP A 29 6.82 4.89 17.30
N ARG A 30 6.73 6.04 16.66
CA ARG A 30 5.83 7.11 17.08
C ARG A 30 4.37 6.68 16.87
N ASP A 31 3.49 7.19 17.72
CA ASP A 31 2.03 6.94 17.67
C ASP A 31 1.24 8.25 17.83
N ASP A 32 1.90 9.39 17.60
CA ASP A 32 1.36 10.74 17.80
C ASP A 32 1.09 11.50 16.51
N LEU A 33 1.30 10.86 15.36
CA LEU A 33 1.08 11.49 14.05
C LEU A 33 -0.32 11.16 13.51
N THR A 34 -0.93 12.11 12.81
CA THR A 34 -2.16 11.85 12.05
C THR A 34 -1.85 11.25 10.69
N SER A 35 -2.76 10.46 10.13
CA SER A 35 -2.62 9.95 8.75
C SER A 35 -2.46 11.09 7.73
N ALA A 36 -3.10 12.25 7.97
CA ALA A 36 -2.96 13.43 7.13
C ALA A 36 -1.53 14.01 7.14
N SER A 37 -0.88 14.08 8.30
CA SER A 37 0.50 14.56 8.42
C SER A 37 1.49 13.61 7.76
N LEU A 38 1.29 12.29 7.92
CA LEU A 38 2.08 11.26 7.26
C LEU A 38 1.90 11.29 5.74
N THR A 39 0.66 11.43 5.26
CA THR A 39 0.38 11.58 3.82
C THR A 39 1.10 12.78 3.23
N THR A 40 1.12 13.92 3.94
CA THR A 40 1.89 15.11 3.51
C THR A 40 3.38 14.81 3.40
N THR A 41 3.94 14.09 4.39
CA THR A 41 5.36 13.72 4.40
C THR A 41 5.71 12.74 3.27
N VAL A 42 4.86 11.73 3.04
CA VAL A 42 5.04 10.74 1.97
C VAL A 42 4.98 11.43 0.61
N LYS A 43 3.96 12.27 0.36
CA LYS A 43 3.82 13.02 -0.89
C LYS A 43 5.00 13.95 -1.17
N ALA A 44 5.59 14.55 -0.15
CA ALA A 44 6.76 15.41 -0.29
C ALA A 44 8.03 14.67 -0.75
N ALA A 45 8.07 13.35 -0.62
CA ALA A 45 9.17 12.51 -1.08
C ALA A 45 9.00 12.05 -2.54
N LEU A 46 7.83 12.28 -3.13
CA LEU A 46 7.52 11.92 -4.51
C LEU A 46 7.86 13.08 -5.46
N PRO A 47 8.11 12.80 -6.75
CA PRO A 47 8.20 13.84 -7.76
C PRO A 47 6.97 14.75 -7.71
N ALA A 48 7.15 16.03 -7.97
CA ALA A 48 6.04 16.97 -8.10
C ALA A 48 5.22 16.55 -9.33
N GLY A 49 4.14 15.80 -9.08
CA GLY A 49 3.16 15.43 -10.10
C GLY A 49 2.04 16.47 -10.21
N ASP A 50 1.05 16.17 -11.06
CA ASP A 50 -0.06 17.09 -11.37
C ASP A 50 -1.08 17.27 -10.22
N GLY A 51 -0.74 16.77 -9.05
CA GLY A 51 -1.54 16.92 -7.84
C GLY A 51 -2.16 15.62 -7.34
N TRP A 52 -2.72 15.72 -6.16
CA TRP A 52 -3.34 14.60 -5.44
C TRP A 52 -4.68 15.04 -4.86
N ASP A 53 -5.73 14.31 -5.18
CA ASP A 53 -7.04 14.48 -4.57
C ASP A 53 -7.19 13.59 -3.34
N THR A 54 -7.72 14.16 -2.26
CA THR A 54 -8.08 13.39 -1.06
C THR A 54 -9.52 12.90 -1.21
N VAL A 55 -9.72 11.58 -1.15
CA VAL A 55 -11.01 10.92 -1.49
C VAL A 55 -11.53 9.99 -0.40
N SER A 56 -10.99 10.07 0.82
CA SER A 56 -11.15 9.06 1.87
C SER A 56 -12.59 8.58 2.10
N ASP A 57 -13.49 9.47 2.52
CA ASP A 57 -14.81 9.07 3.01
C ASP A 57 -15.75 8.57 1.90
N ASP A 58 -15.70 9.16 0.73
CA ASP A 58 -16.52 8.74 -0.42
C ASP A 58 -15.92 7.55 -1.17
N TYR A 59 -14.62 7.32 -0.99
CA TYR A 59 -13.88 6.29 -1.71
C TYR A 59 -13.97 4.92 -1.05
N VAL A 60 -14.01 4.87 0.28
CA VAL A 60 -14.18 3.63 1.04
C VAL A 60 -15.65 3.25 1.07
N SER A 61 -16.04 2.35 0.19
CA SER A 61 -17.42 1.95 -0.04
C SER A 61 -17.52 0.44 -0.29
N PRO A 62 -18.73 -0.17 -0.16
CA PRO A 62 -18.92 -1.60 -0.40
C PRO A 62 -18.45 -2.05 -1.79
N SER A 63 -18.64 -1.22 -2.80
CA SER A 63 -18.27 -1.54 -4.18
C SER A 63 -16.76 -1.59 -4.41
N ALA A 64 -15.98 -0.82 -3.65
CA ALA A 64 -14.53 -0.75 -3.78
C ALA A 64 -13.81 -1.65 -2.78
N TRP A 65 -14.27 -1.69 -1.53
CA TRP A 65 -13.58 -2.30 -0.41
C TRP A 65 -14.25 -3.57 0.15
N GLY A 66 -15.49 -3.88 -0.26
CA GLY A 66 -16.27 -5.02 0.21
C GLY A 66 -17.36 -4.62 1.22
N GLU A 67 -18.36 -5.49 1.40
CA GLU A 67 -19.57 -5.21 2.21
C GLU A 67 -19.28 -4.98 3.70
N ASP A 68 -18.18 -5.54 4.21
CA ASP A 68 -17.74 -5.47 5.60
C ASP A 68 -16.79 -4.28 5.89
N TYR A 69 -16.65 -3.34 4.95
CA TYR A 69 -15.71 -2.22 5.06
C TYR A 69 -15.93 -1.36 6.33
N ALA A 70 -17.17 -1.18 6.74
CA ALA A 70 -17.51 -0.36 7.90
C ALA A 70 -16.95 -0.95 9.20
N ASP A 71 -16.98 -2.28 9.35
CA ASP A 71 -16.45 -2.97 10.53
C ASP A 71 -14.93 -2.77 10.65
N TYR A 72 -14.22 -2.71 9.50
CA TYR A 72 -12.79 -2.42 9.49
C TYR A 72 -12.49 -0.95 9.81
N LEU A 73 -13.31 0.00 9.33
CA LEU A 73 -13.14 1.41 9.64
C LEU A 73 -13.35 1.72 11.13
N GLU A 74 -14.16 0.93 11.83
CA GLU A 74 -14.29 1.04 13.30
C GLU A 74 -12.99 0.75 14.06
N LEU A 75 -12.04 0.02 13.45
CA LEU A 75 -10.75 -0.33 14.05
C LEU A 75 -9.69 0.76 13.88
N VAL A 76 -9.92 1.77 13.04
CA VAL A 76 -8.97 2.85 12.79
C VAL A 76 -9.33 4.13 13.55
N SER A 77 -8.32 4.88 13.98
CA SER A 77 -8.47 6.19 14.61
C SER A 77 -8.73 7.27 13.57
N ASP A 78 -7.97 7.22 12.49
CA ASP A 78 -8.07 8.08 11.33
C ASP A 78 -7.44 7.39 10.11
N TYR A 79 -7.77 7.86 8.93
CA TYR A 79 -7.17 7.40 7.68
C TYR A 79 -7.24 8.48 6.61
N VAL A 80 -6.36 8.40 5.64
CA VAL A 80 -6.35 9.25 4.45
C VAL A 80 -6.06 8.40 3.23
N ILE A 81 -6.87 8.56 2.19
CA ILE A 81 -6.62 7.99 0.87
C ILE A 81 -6.55 9.14 -0.13
N THR A 82 -5.48 9.16 -0.90
CA THR A 82 -5.27 10.12 -1.99
C THR A 82 -5.04 9.39 -3.29
N ILE A 83 -5.61 9.92 -4.36
CA ILE A 83 -5.44 9.43 -5.72
C ILE A 83 -4.81 10.53 -6.58
N SER A 84 -4.20 10.16 -7.70
CA SER A 84 -3.77 11.16 -8.69
C SER A 84 -4.96 11.99 -9.16
N ALA A 85 -4.75 13.30 -9.28
CA ALA A 85 -5.72 14.22 -9.89
C ALA A 85 -5.76 14.12 -11.43
N GLU A 86 -4.82 13.42 -12.04
CA GLU A 86 -4.83 13.14 -13.48
C GLU A 86 -5.99 12.22 -13.85
N SER A 87 -6.74 12.61 -14.89
CA SER A 87 -8.03 12.01 -15.20
C SER A 87 -7.99 10.75 -16.06
N ASP A 88 -6.90 10.45 -16.75
CA ASP A 88 -6.91 9.46 -17.82
C ASP A 88 -6.39 8.08 -17.39
N MET A 89 -7.19 7.36 -16.61
CA MET A 89 -6.89 5.99 -16.21
C MET A 89 -5.56 5.88 -15.43
N ASN A 90 -5.17 6.94 -14.71
CA ASN A 90 -4.06 6.89 -13.75
C ASN A 90 -4.51 6.08 -12.52
N VAL A 91 -3.65 5.19 -12.04
CA VAL A 91 -3.94 4.32 -10.90
C VAL A 91 -3.19 4.71 -9.63
N ASP A 92 -2.41 5.79 -9.66
CA ASP A 92 -1.62 6.24 -8.52
C ASP A 92 -2.51 6.48 -7.31
N GLU A 93 -2.16 5.80 -6.22
CA GLU A 93 -2.91 5.86 -4.97
C GLU A 93 -1.99 5.67 -3.77
N ILE A 94 -2.26 6.43 -2.72
CA ILE A 94 -1.60 6.34 -1.42
C ILE A 94 -2.70 6.28 -0.36
N GLY A 95 -2.69 5.25 0.47
CA GLY A 95 -3.57 5.16 1.63
C GLY A 95 -2.81 4.92 2.91
N ILE A 96 -3.14 5.69 3.95
CA ILE A 96 -2.56 5.54 5.28
C ILE A 96 -3.70 5.33 6.28
N PHE A 97 -3.58 4.27 7.08
CA PHE A 97 -4.48 3.96 8.19
C PHE A 97 -3.73 4.04 9.52
N HIS A 98 -4.29 4.73 10.48
CA HIS A 98 -3.85 4.72 11.88
C HIS A 98 -4.80 3.84 12.69
N VAL A 99 -4.33 2.68 13.12
CA VAL A 99 -5.14 1.66 13.81
C VAL A 99 -5.21 1.99 15.30
N LYS A 100 -6.40 1.86 15.91
CA LYS A 100 -6.62 2.15 17.33
C LYS A 100 -5.84 1.23 18.28
N ASP A 101 -5.63 -0.02 17.87
CA ASP A 101 -4.96 -1.03 18.69
C ASP A 101 -4.08 -1.92 17.77
N ALA A 102 -2.81 -2.05 18.12
CA ALA A 102 -1.83 -2.86 17.35
C ALA A 102 -2.30 -4.30 17.08
N LYS A 103 -3.13 -4.89 17.95
CA LYS A 103 -3.70 -6.24 17.74
C LYS A 103 -4.59 -6.34 16.49
N ASP A 104 -5.16 -5.22 16.03
CA ASP A 104 -6.07 -5.17 14.89
C ASP A 104 -5.34 -4.87 13.56
N LEU A 105 -4.03 -4.56 13.60
CA LEU A 105 -3.21 -4.30 12.40
C LEU A 105 -3.27 -5.43 11.36
N SER A 106 -3.24 -6.68 11.81
CA SER A 106 -3.32 -7.83 10.90
C SER A 106 -4.66 -7.89 10.15
N LYS A 107 -5.75 -7.43 10.79
CA LYS A 107 -7.07 -7.35 10.15
C LYS A 107 -7.09 -6.25 9.10
N ILE A 108 -6.59 -5.04 9.44
CA ILE A 108 -6.51 -3.91 8.50
C ILE A 108 -5.59 -4.25 7.33
N LYS A 109 -4.44 -4.90 7.60
CA LYS A 109 -3.56 -5.37 6.54
C LYS A 109 -4.27 -6.34 5.58
N SER A 110 -4.94 -7.35 6.11
CA SER A 110 -5.67 -8.33 5.29
C SER A 110 -6.83 -7.69 4.51
N PHE A 111 -7.49 -6.71 5.09
CA PHE A 111 -8.51 -5.90 4.42
C PHE A 111 -7.92 -5.12 3.25
N THR A 112 -6.79 -4.44 3.45
CA THR A 112 -6.08 -3.69 2.41
C THR A 112 -5.55 -4.61 1.30
N GLU A 113 -5.01 -5.79 1.64
CA GLU A 113 -4.58 -6.80 0.66
C GLU A 113 -5.72 -7.22 -0.28
N LYS A 114 -6.89 -7.50 0.29
CA LYS A 114 -8.10 -7.84 -0.51
C LYS A 114 -8.52 -6.69 -1.44
N TYR A 115 -8.46 -5.46 -0.93
CA TYR A 115 -8.74 -4.28 -1.75
C TYR A 115 -7.78 -4.16 -2.94
N LEU A 116 -6.48 -4.26 -2.71
CA LEU A 116 -5.46 -4.17 -3.76
C LEU A 116 -5.63 -5.27 -4.82
N GLU A 117 -5.91 -6.50 -4.39
CA GLU A 117 -6.19 -7.61 -5.29
C GLU A 117 -7.45 -7.35 -6.14
N ALA A 118 -8.55 -6.92 -5.52
CA ALA A 118 -9.78 -6.59 -6.21
C ALA A 118 -9.60 -5.43 -7.19
N LYS A 119 -8.84 -4.40 -6.79
CA LYS A 119 -8.51 -3.26 -7.66
C LYS A 119 -7.69 -3.71 -8.87
N LYS A 120 -6.66 -4.55 -8.67
CA LYS A 120 -5.87 -5.10 -9.75
C LYS A 120 -6.72 -5.90 -10.74
N LEU A 121 -7.56 -6.80 -10.26
CA LEU A 121 -8.46 -7.61 -11.10
C LEU A 121 -9.42 -6.74 -11.92
N ARG A 122 -9.91 -5.64 -11.35
CA ARG A 122 -10.83 -4.72 -12.01
C ARG A 122 -10.13 -3.82 -13.02
N MET A 123 -8.95 -3.28 -12.66
CA MET A 123 -8.26 -2.26 -13.46
C MET A 123 -7.39 -2.84 -14.58
N ALA A 124 -6.76 -3.99 -14.39
CA ALA A 124 -5.83 -4.53 -15.38
C ALA A 124 -6.43 -4.67 -16.80
N PRO A 125 -7.64 -5.22 -17.01
CA PRO A 125 -8.22 -5.32 -18.37
C PRO A 125 -8.54 -3.95 -18.99
N LEU A 126 -8.85 -2.96 -18.15
CA LEU A 126 -9.11 -1.59 -18.62
C LEU A 126 -7.81 -0.93 -19.05
N LEU A 127 -6.76 -1.06 -18.25
CA LEU A 127 -5.43 -0.51 -18.56
C LEU A 127 -4.81 -1.18 -19.78
N GLU A 128 -4.97 -2.48 -19.96
CA GLU A 128 -4.54 -3.19 -21.18
C GLU A 128 -5.12 -2.56 -22.45
N SER A 129 -6.35 -2.05 -22.36
CA SER A 129 -7.07 -1.48 -23.49
C SER A 129 -6.83 0.02 -23.69
N TYR A 130 -6.61 0.77 -22.59
CA TYR A 130 -6.66 2.24 -22.64
C TYR A 130 -5.37 2.94 -22.19
N ASN A 131 -4.60 2.37 -21.25
CA ASN A 131 -3.36 2.96 -20.73
C ASN A 131 -2.39 1.91 -20.21
N GLN A 132 -1.72 1.22 -21.09
CA GLN A 132 -0.78 0.13 -20.76
C GLN A 132 0.42 0.60 -19.91
N ALA A 133 0.75 1.89 -19.92
CA ALA A 133 1.84 2.44 -19.12
C ALA A 133 1.58 2.35 -17.61
N GLU A 134 0.31 2.28 -17.20
CA GLU A 134 -0.10 2.18 -15.79
C GLU A 134 -0.10 0.74 -15.25
N LEU A 135 -0.11 -0.29 -16.11
CA LEU A 135 -0.16 -1.69 -15.69
C LEU A 135 0.94 -2.08 -14.70
N PRO A 136 2.23 -1.70 -14.89
CA PRO A 136 3.29 -2.08 -13.97
C PRO A 136 3.07 -1.56 -12.54
N LYS A 137 2.34 -0.45 -12.36
CA LYS A 137 2.05 0.11 -11.03
C LYS A 137 1.19 -0.81 -10.18
N LEU A 138 0.24 -1.55 -10.80
CA LEU A 138 -0.58 -2.54 -10.10
C LEU A 138 0.26 -3.71 -9.56
N ASP A 139 1.37 -4.03 -10.21
CA ASP A 139 2.31 -5.07 -9.77
C ASP A 139 3.28 -4.56 -8.69
N CYS A 140 3.47 -3.24 -8.62
CA CYS A 140 4.31 -2.56 -7.63
C CYS A 140 3.53 -2.17 -6.37
N ALA A 141 2.23 -2.51 -6.29
CA ALA A 141 1.44 -2.22 -5.09
C ALA A 141 2.05 -2.89 -3.86
N GLU A 142 2.26 -2.09 -2.81
CA GLU A 142 2.98 -2.52 -1.62
C GLU A 142 2.28 -2.04 -0.34
N ILE A 143 2.45 -2.81 0.75
CA ILE A 143 1.95 -2.47 2.09
C ILE A 143 3.11 -2.51 3.08
N THR A 144 3.28 -1.44 3.84
CA THR A 144 4.21 -1.36 4.98
C THR A 144 3.44 -1.06 6.27
N VAL A 145 3.85 -1.74 7.35
CA VAL A 145 3.30 -1.54 8.70
C VAL A 145 4.41 -1.07 9.62
N CYS A 146 4.20 0.05 10.32
CA CYS A 146 5.12 0.62 11.31
C CYS A 146 4.34 1.07 12.56
N GLY A 147 4.59 0.44 13.72
CA GLY A 147 3.80 0.71 14.92
C GLY A 147 2.31 0.45 14.68
N ASN A 148 1.46 1.45 14.93
CA ASN A 148 0.01 1.38 14.71
C ASN A 148 -0.42 1.91 13.33
N TYR A 149 0.53 2.13 12.41
CA TYR A 149 0.22 2.67 11.09
C TYR A 149 0.43 1.64 10.00
N LEU A 150 -0.42 1.70 9.00
CA LEU A 150 -0.31 0.98 7.75
C LEU A 150 -0.30 1.97 6.59
N LEU A 151 0.71 1.90 5.74
CA LEU A 151 0.77 2.54 4.44
C LEU A 151 0.52 1.49 3.36
N TYR A 152 -0.30 1.79 2.38
CA TYR A 152 -0.28 1.12 1.09
C TYR A 152 -0.10 2.11 -0.04
N THR A 153 0.50 1.65 -1.13
CA THR A 153 0.69 2.45 -2.34
C THR A 153 0.37 1.64 -3.59
N ILE A 154 -0.11 2.31 -4.62
CA ILE A 154 -0.13 1.86 -6.01
C ILE A 154 0.62 2.93 -6.79
N LEU A 155 1.90 2.73 -7.03
CA LEU A 155 2.82 3.71 -7.64
C LEU A 155 3.82 2.98 -8.54
N GLY A 156 4.60 3.72 -9.32
CA GLY A 156 5.79 3.18 -9.97
C GLY A 156 6.83 2.70 -8.96
N ALA A 157 7.70 1.75 -9.32
CA ALA A 157 8.63 1.10 -8.40
C ALA A 157 9.56 2.06 -7.63
N GLU A 158 10.05 3.12 -8.29
CA GLU A 158 10.91 4.13 -7.65
C GLU A 158 10.12 4.94 -6.64
N ASP A 159 8.91 5.37 -7.00
CA ASP A 159 8.03 6.16 -6.16
C ASP A 159 7.50 5.35 -4.97
N THR A 160 7.18 4.06 -5.17
CA THR A 160 6.86 3.12 -4.08
C THR A 160 7.99 3.09 -3.06
N THR A 161 9.23 2.88 -3.51
CA THR A 161 10.40 2.86 -2.63
C THR A 161 10.59 4.17 -1.86
N ALA A 162 10.43 5.31 -2.54
CA ALA A 162 10.55 6.63 -1.93
C ALA A 162 9.46 6.89 -0.88
N ALA A 163 8.19 6.55 -1.20
CA ALA A 163 7.04 6.69 -0.32
C ALA A 163 7.20 5.88 0.96
N HIS A 164 7.54 4.59 0.84
CA HIS A 164 7.70 3.68 1.98
C HIS A 164 8.88 4.08 2.86
N SER A 165 10.02 4.49 2.27
CA SER A 165 11.17 4.99 3.02
C SER A 165 10.85 6.28 3.79
N ALA A 166 10.08 7.20 3.20
CA ALA A 166 9.66 8.43 3.85
C ALA A 166 8.70 8.17 5.03
N PHE A 167 7.77 7.22 4.85
CA PHE A 167 6.84 6.79 5.88
C PHE A 167 7.57 6.18 7.09
N GLU A 168 8.46 5.22 6.85
CA GLU A 168 9.25 4.59 7.90
C GLU A 168 10.11 5.61 8.67
N LYS A 169 10.76 6.52 7.93
CA LYS A 169 11.60 7.56 8.53
C LYS A 169 10.78 8.52 9.40
N ALA A 170 9.57 8.89 8.98
CA ALA A 170 8.69 9.78 9.74
C ALA A 170 8.22 9.16 11.05
N LEU A 171 8.03 7.84 11.08
CA LEU A 171 7.52 7.11 12.23
C LEU A 171 8.63 6.60 13.17
N LYS A 172 9.91 6.63 12.77
CA LYS A 172 10.99 6.30 13.69
C LYS A 172 11.05 7.32 14.83
N ALA A 173 10.93 6.82 16.08
CA ALA A 173 11.24 7.65 17.25
C ALA A 173 12.78 7.86 17.32
N GLU A 174 13.16 9.08 17.67
CA GLU A 174 14.58 9.45 17.90
C GLU A 174 15.14 8.79 19.18
#